data_9a404436db83634f618874fcf7c85fea
#
_entry.id   9a404436db83634f618874fcf7c85fea
#
_cell.length_a   1.000
_cell.length_b   1.000
_cell.length_c   1.000
_cell.angle_alpha   90.00
_cell.angle_beta   90.00
_cell.angle_gamma   90.00
#
_symmetry.space_group_name_H-M   'P 1'
#
loop_
_entity.id
_entity.type
_entity.pdbx_description
1 polymer ?
#
loop_
_entity_poly.entity_id
_entity_poly.type
_entity_poly.pdbx_seq_one_letter_code
_entity_poly.pdbx_strand_id
1 'polypeptide(L)'
;MRSKVLPLFAAVSVSALAFAIAPKINAQTVQVQMPAIGEKSIGGVVRGQKGPEAGVWVIAETTELPTNFARIVATDDQGRYLIPDLPTANYEVWVRGYGLVDSPKLRAKPGMRVDHTAIAASNDAAAAHYYPALYWYTMMHIPPASEFGGKGAIPEKITQTDWLRQMNNVNCIGCHQLGQESTRTVPAQFGKFASGEDAWIRRTQSGQTGEMMTNRLAGQFGGAPYKYFGDWTDRIAARPDLVGSAQSDSECLRQIVWFARVFDR
;
A
#
# COMPACT_ATOMS: atom_id res chain seq x y z
N MET A 1 52.14 -87.12 4.87
CA MET A 1 51.66 -86.13 3.88
C MET A 1 51.39 -84.86 4.65
N ARG A 2 51.90 -83.71 4.22
CA ARG A 2 52.13 -82.53 5.05
C ARG A 2 50.86 -81.67 5.20
N SER A 3 50.44 -81.50 6.45
CA SER A 3 49.39 -80.56 6.87
C SER A 3 50.04 -79.17 6.95
N LYS A 4 49.43 -78.20 6.27
CA LYS A 4 49.82 -76.76 6.39
C LYS A 4 48.78 -76.07 7.30
N VAL A 5 49.25 -75.59 8.40
CA VAL A 5 48.52 -74.73 9.35
C VAL A 5 48.63 -73.28 8.89
N LEU A 6 47.54 -72.57 8.73
CA LEU A 6 47.48 -71.15 8.39
C LEU A 6 47.24 -70.35 9.67
N PRO A 7 47.97 -69.30 9.96
CA PRO A 7 47.69 -68.47 11.15
C PRO A 7 46.61 -67.47 10.93
N LEU A 8 45.74 -67.39 11.93
CA LEU A 8 44.59 -66.46 12.03
C LEU A 8 45.16 -65.10 12.52
N PHE A 9 45.10 -64.10 11.67
CA PHE A 9 45.34 -62.71 12.11
C PHE A 9 44.05 -62.08 12.64
N ALA A 10 44.05 -61.78 13.93
CA ALA A 10 43.02 -61.00 14.57
C ALA A 10 43.27 -59.52 14.29
N ALA A 11 42.37 -58.87 13.52
CA ALA A 11 42.37 -57.43 13.33
C ALA A 11 41.61 -56.75 14.47
N VAL A 12 42.31 -55.99 15.28
CA VAL A 12 41.71 -55.13 16.31
C VAL A 12 41.30 -53.82 15.66
N SER A 13 39.98 -53.61 15.51
CA SER A 13 39.42 -52.36 15.02
C SER A 13 39.30 -51.37 16.18
N VAL A 14 40.12 -50.35 16.18
CA VAL A 14 40.01 -49.20 17.10
C VAL A 14 38.99 -48.23 16.51
N SER A 15 37.76 -48.22 17.04
CA SER A 15 36.76 -47.25 16.69
C SER A 15 37.02 -45.93 17.44
N ALA A 16 37.54 -44.92 16.74
CA ALA A 16 37.69 -43.57 17.26
C ALA A 16 36.31 -42.89 17.27
N LEU A 17 35.75 -42.71 18.47
CA LEU A 17 34.56 -41.90 18.69
C LEU A 17 34.93 -40.41 18.57
N ALA A 18 34.69 -39.81 17.40
CA ALA A 18 34.79 -38.36 17.21
C ALA A 18 33.59 -37.67 17.85
N PHE A 19 33.77 -37.11 19.04
CA PHE A 19 32.79 -36.18 19.62
C PHE A 19 32.81 -34.89 18.79
N ALA A 20 31.82 -34.69 17.93
CA ALA A 20 31.57 -33.42 17.26
C ALA A 20 31.05 -32.41 18.29
N ILE A 21 31.92 -31.52 18.74
CA ILE A 21 31.53 -30.33 19.52
C ILE A 21 30.85 -29.35 18.53
N ALA A 22 29.53 -29.39 18.41
CA ALA A 22 28.80 -28.40 17.67
C ALA A 22 28.92 -27.04 18.40
N PRO A 23 29.37 -25.97 17.73
CA PRO A 23 29.41 -24.67 18.36
C PRO A 23 27.93 -24.27 18.71
N LYS A 24 27.69 -24.01 20.00
CA LYS A 24 26.45 -23.38 20.43
C LYS A 24 26.45 -21.97 19.82
N ILE A 25 25.72 -21.78 18.73
CA ILE A 25 25.40 -20.44 18.22
C ILE A 25 24.49 -19.82 19.27
N ASN A 26 25.06 -19.01 20.15
CA ASN A 26 24.25 -18.11 20.97
C ASN A 26 23.55 -17.13 20.00
N ALA A 27 22.30 -17.40 19.70
CA ALA A 27 21.43 -16.39 19.11
C ALA A 27 21.36 -15.24 20.14
N GLN A 28 22.22 -14.26 20.00
CA GLN A 28 22.07 -13.00 20.69
C GLN A 28 20.72 -12.44 20.23
N THR A 29 19.76 -12.48 21.12
CA THR A 29 18.54 -11.68 21.00
C THR A 29 18.99 -10.23 20.89
N VAL A 30 19.06 -9.71 19.67
CA VAL A 30 19.27 -8.28 19.45
C VAL A 30 18.12 -7.60 20.16
N GLN A 31 18.40 -7.04 21.33
CA GLN A 31 17.45 -6.20 22.07
C GLN A 31 17.21 -4.98 21.19
N VAL A 32 16.10 -5.00 20.48
CA VAL A 32 15.68 -3.95 19.59
C VAL A 32 15.35 -2.73 20.46
N GLN A 33 16.31 -1.82 20.56
CA GLN A 33 16.18 -0.63 21.40
C GLN A 33 15.14 0.31 20.75
N MET A 34 14.07 0.60 21.48
CA MET A 34 13.06 1.58 21.06
C MET A 34 13.70 2.97 20.95
N PRO A 35 13.32 3.78 19.94
CA PRO A 35 13.66 5.20 19.95
C PRO A 35 13.18 5.86 21.24
N ALA A 36 13.97 6.79 21.80
CA ALA A 36 13.56 7.55 22.97
C ALA A 36 12.30 8.36 22.64
N ILE A 37 11.25 8.21 23.43
CA ILE A 37 10.01 8.94 23.26
C ILE A 37 10.16 10.24 24.03
N GLY A 38 10.31 11.36 23.29
CA GLY A 38 10.39 12.70 23.88
C GLY A 38 9.01 13.25 24.25
N GLU A 39 9.00 14.34 25.00
CA GLU A 39 7.77 14.99 25.50
C GLU A 39 6.78 15.41 24.39
N LYS A 40 7.24 15.61 23.16
CA LYS A 40 6.43 15.97 21.99
C LYS A 40 6.25 14.83 21.00
N SER A 41 6.47 13.59 21.43
CA SER A 41 6.41 12.42 20.53
C SER A 41 5.50 11.34 21.11
N ILE A 42 4.90 10.55 20.23
CA ILE A 42 4.25 9.28 20.59
C ILE A 42 5.02 8.17 19.86
N GLY A 43 5.38 7.12 20.58
CA GLY A 43 6.11 6.00 20.00
C GLY A 43 5.60 4.67 20.52
N GLY A 44 5.99 3.59 19.85
CA GLY A 44 5.58 2.25 20.23
C GLY A 44 6.00 1.18 19.24
N VAL A 45 5.39 0.02 19.36
CA VAL A 45 5.59 -1.13 18.48
C VAL A 45 4.25 -1.61 17.95
N VAL A 46 4.22 -1.93 16.65
CA VAL A 46 3.10 -2.61 16.01
C VAL A 46 3.46 -4.09 15.84
N ARG A 47 2.58 -4.97 16.28
CA ARG A 47 2.73 -6.43 16.16
C ARG A 47 1.50 -7.04 15.50
N GLY A 48 1.74 -7.93 14.56
CA GLY A 48 0.71 -8.79 13.99
C GLY A 48 0.81 -10.23 14.51
N GLN A 49 0.07 -11.13 13.90
CA GLN A 49 0.06 -12.55 14.26
C GLN A 49 1.42 -13.23 14.07
N LYS A 50 2.24 -12.75 13.12
CA LYS A 50 3.54 -13.33 12.78
C LYS A 50 4.73 -12.65 13.46
N GLY A 51 4.49 -11.64 14.26
CA GLY A 51 5.53 -10.84 14.93
C GLY A 51 5.44 -9.34 14.65
N PRO A 52 6.57 -8.61 14.65
CA PRO A 52 6.59 -7.19 14.31
C PRO A 52 6.07 -6.94 12.90
N GLU A 53 5.26 -5.87 12.74
CA GLU A 53 4.70 -5.47 11.44
C GLU A 53 5.49 -4.29 10.89
N ALA A 54 6.22 -4.52 9.78
CA ALA A 54 7.00 -3.52 9.08
C ALA A 54 6.18 -2.79 8.01
N GLY A 55 6.46 -1.49 7.82
CA GLY A 55 5.87 -0.72 6.72
C GLY A 55 4.40 -0.38 6.89
N VAL A 56 3.80 -0.60 8.06
CA VAL A 56 2.42 -0.21 8.34
C VAL A 56 2.38 1.25 8.80
N TRP A 57 1.31 1.94 8.45
CA TRP A 57 1.11 3.32 8.86
C TRP A 57 0.54 3.40 10.25
N VAL A 58 1.17 4.23 11.09
CA VAL A 58 0.63 4.63 12.39
C VAL A 58 0.15 6.06 12.27
N ILE A 59 -1.13 6.27 12.50
CA ILE A 59 -1.84 7.53 12.29
C ILE A 59 -2.21 8.08 13.67
N ALA A 60 -1.80 9.31 13.95
CA ALA A 60 -2.26 10.08 15.10
C ALA A 60 -3.07 11.27 14.61
N GLU A 61 -4.31 11.39 15.04
CA GLU A 61 -5.19 12.50 14.67
C GLU A 61 -5.85 13.13 15.90
N THR A 62 -6.18 14.41 15.78
CA THR A 62 -6.91 15.15 16.83
C THR A 62 -7.78 16.23 16.23
N THR A 63 -8.91 16.49 16.89
CA THR A 63 -9.82 17.61 16.61
C THR A 63 -9.76 18.67 17.72
N GLU A 64 -8.87 18.53 18.71
CA GLU A 64 -8.73 19.47 19.81
C GLU A 64 -7.92 20.74 19.45
N LEU A 65 -7.32 20.78 18.28
CA LEU A 65 -6.59 21.94 17.75
C LEU A 65 -7.53 22.84 16.93
N PRO A 66 -7.15 24.11 16.66
CA PRO A 66 -7.97 25.02 15.85
C PRO A 66 -8.32 24.48 14.44
N THR A 67 -7.52 23.57 13.92
CA THR A 67 -7.78 22.83 12.67
C THR A 67 -7.61 21.35 12.92
N ASN A 68 -8.29 20.51 12.14
CA ASN A 68 -8.07 19.08 12.15
C ASN A 68 -6.59 18.79 11.88
N PHE A 69 -5.97 17.99 12.72
CA PHE A 69 -4.56 17.67 12.62
C PHE A 69 -4.39 16.16 12.59
N ALA A 70 -3.58 15.69 11.64
CA ALA A 70 -3.14 14.30 11.58
C ALA A 70 -1.66 14.23 11.24
N ARG A 71 -0.96 13.29 11.84
CA ARG A 71 0.42 12.93 11.49
C ARG A 71 0.51 11.42 11.30
N ILE A 72 1.24 11.01 10.26
CA ILE A 72 1.35 9.62 9.83
C ILE A 72 2.84 9.28 9.72
N VAL A 73 3.22 8.14 10.28
CA VAL A 73 4.56 7.55 10.13
C VAL A 73 4.44 6.08 9.74
N ALA A 74 5.48 5.51 9.16
CA ALA A 74 5.56 4.08 8.89
C ALA A 74 6.42 3.39 9.95
N THR A 75 6.09 2.14 10.27
CA THR A 75 6.91 1.28 11.13
C THR A 75 8.18 0.83 10.41
N ASP A 76 9.24 0.62 11.17
CA ASP A 76 10.48 0.00 10.70
C ASP A 76 10.37 -1.53 10.62
N ASP A 77 11.48 -2.20 10.23
CA ASP A 77 11.54 -3.67 10.09
C ASP A 77 11.29 -4.43 11.40
N GLN A 78 11.38 -3.77 12.54
CA GLN A 78 11.07 -4.29 13.87
C GLN A 78 9.70 -3.88 14.38
N GLY A 79 8.87 -3.28 13.51
CA GLY A 79 7.54 -2.79 13.84
C GLY A 79 7.54 -1.55 14.75
N ARG A 80 8.68 -0.87 14.95
CA ARG A 80 8.81 0.30 15.81
C ARG A 80 8.39 1.55 15.05
N TYR A 81 7.81 2.49 15.78
CA TYR A 81 7.48 3.80 15.24
C TYR A 81 7.74 4.93 16.24
N LEU A 82 7.93 6.13 15.73
CA LEU A 82 7.97 7.36 16.47
C LEU A 82 7.26 8.44 15.67
N ILE A 83 6.25 9.07 16.26
CA ILE A 83 5.55 10.22 15.69
C ILE A 83 6.09 11.47 16.39
N PRO A 84 6.95 12.27 15.75
CA PRO A 84 7.60 13.42 16.37
C PRO A 84 6.74 14.69 16.27
N ASP A 85 7.15 15.72 17.00
CA ASP A 85 6.69 17.11 16.91
C ASP A 85 5.17 17.28 16.98
N LEU A 86 4.53 16.53 17.87
CA LEU A 86 3.10 16.63 18.10
C LEU A 86 2.79 17.84 19.00
N PRO A 87 1.85 18.71 18.59
CA PRO A 87 1.25 19.70 19.48
C PRO A 87 0.64 19.06 20.72
N THR A 88 0.55 19.83 21.83
CA THR A 88 -0.09 19.35 23.07
C THR A 88 -1.60 19.22 22.86
N ALA A 89 -2.08 17.99 22.77
CA ALA A 89 -3.49 17.62 22.61
C ALA A 89 -3.67 16.14 22.95
N ASN A 90 -4.92 15.66 23.04
CA ASN A 90 -5.22 14.24 23.05
C ASN A 90 -5.36 13.76 21.60
N TYR A 91 -4.74 12.64 21.29
CA TYR A 91 -4.73 12.02 19.98
C TYR A 91 -5.47 10.70 19.99
N GLU A 92 -6.15 10.40 18.90
CA GLU A 92 -6.55 9.05 18.54
C GLU A 92 -5.45 8.45 17.68
N VAL A 93 -4.88 7.31 18.10
CA VAL A 93 -3.79 6.64 17.42
C VAL A 93 -4.24 5.26 16.99
N TRP A 94 -4.05 4.93 15.70
CA TRP A 94 -4.39 3.62 15.14
C TRP A 94 -3.45 3.23 14.01
N VAL A 95 -3.57 1.98 13.56
CA VAL A 95 -2.71 1.39 12.53
C VAL A 95 -3.51 1.03 11.30
N ARG A 96 -2.94 1.28 10.12
CA ARG A 96 -3.45 0.91 8.80
C ARG A 96 -2.31 0.34 7.95
N GLY A 97 -2.59 -0.68 7.13
CA GLY A 97 -1.58 -1.26 6.24
C GLY A 97 -2.19 -2.15 5.18
N TYR A 98 -1.36 -2.57 4.24
CA TYR A 98 -1.78 -3.52 3.21
C TYR A 98 -2.09 -4.89 3.83
N GLY A 99 -3.19 -5.50 3.40
CA GLY A 99 -3.66 -6.78 3.96
C GLY A 99 -4.27 -6.67 5.36
N LEU A 100 -4.38 -5.47 5.93
CA LEU A 100 -4.91 -5.20 7.25
C LEU A 100 -6.24 -4.48 7.18
N VAL A 101 -7.02 -4.57 8.27
CA VAL A 101 -8.09 -3.62 8.59
C VAL A 101 -7.56 -2.59 9.59
N ASP A 102 -8.23 -1.46 9.71
CA ASP A 102 -7.86 -0.46 10.72
C ASP A 102 -7.90 -1.07 12.13
N SER A 103 -6.87 -0.82 12.90
CA SER A 103 -6.87 -1.22 14.32
C SER A 103 -7.85 -0.35 15.13
N PRO A 104 -8.24 -0.79 16.33
CA PRO A 104 -8.93 0.09 17.27
C PRO A 104 -8.10 1.36 17.52
N LYS A 105 -8.80 2.50 17.64
CA LYS A 105 -8.21 3.78 17.99
C LYS A 105 -7.91 3.82 19.49
N LEU A 106 -6.67 4.13 19.85
CA LEU A 106 -6.22 4.27 21.23
C LEU A 106 -5.97 5.75 21.54
N ARG A 107 -6.45 6.22 22.69
CA ARG A 107 -6.17 7.60 23.14
C ARG A 107 -4.77 7.71 23.71
N ALA A 108 -4.05 8.75 23.28
CA ALA A 108 -2.70 9.03 23.74
C ALA A 108 -2.42 10.54 23.79
N LYS A 109 -1.40 10.90 24.57
CA LYS A 109 -0.80 12.25 24.59
C LYS A 109 0.66 12.16 24.19
N PRO A 110 1.27 13.25 23.69
CA PRO A 110 2.70 13.32 23.53
C PRO A 110 3.44 12.92 24.82
N GLY A 111 4.56 12.24 24.69
CA GLY A 111 5.32 11.60 25.77
C GLY A 111 4.93 10.16 26.07
N MET A 112 3.84 9.65 25.49
CA MET A 112 3.34 8.30 25.78
C MET A 112 3.88 7.25 24.79
N ARG A 113 4.05 6.03 25.34
CA ARG A 113 4.22 4.81 24.55
C ARG A 113 2.86 4.17 24.28
N VAL A 114 2.61 3.83 23.01
CA VAL A 114 1.38 3.15 22.57
C VAL A 114 1.77 1.99 21.67
N ASP A 115 1.53 0.78 22.12
CA ASP A 115 1.76 -0.42 21.31
C ASP A 115 0.42 -0.85 20.66
N HIS A 116 0.48 -1.27 19.39
CA HIS A 116 -0.68 -1.66 18.60
C HIS A 116 -0.60 -3.11 18.15
N THR A 117 -1.77 -3.72 17.99
CA THR A 117 -1.93 -5.00 17.30
C THR A 117 -2.49 -4.74 15.91
N ALA A 118 -1.74 -5.14 14.88
CA ALA A 118 -2.22 -5.15 13.50
C ALA A 118 -3.22 -6.29 13.31
N ILE A 119 -4.34 -5.99 12.66
CA ILE A 119 -5.44 -6.93 12.43
C ILE A 119 -5.47 -7.28 10.96
N ALA A 120 -5.16 -8.54 10.64
CA ALA A 120 -5.27 -9.03 9.27
C ALA A 120 -6.72 -8.96 8.78
N ALA A 121 -6.91 -8.49 7.55
CA ALA A 121 -8.21 -8.53 6.91
C ALA A 121 -8.64 -9.99 6.67
N SER A 122 -9.95 -10.24 6.67
CA SER A 122 -10.49 -11.58 6.46
C SER A 122 -10.24 -12.11 5.05
N ASN A 123 -10.11 -11.22 4.09
CA ASN A 123 -9.79 -11.49 2.69
C ASN A 123 -9.30 -10.21 2.01
N ASP A 124 -8.82 -10.35 0.77
CA ASP A 124 -8.24 -9.23 -0.01
C ASP A 124 -9.25 -8.11 -0.29
N ALA A 125 -10.51 -8.44 -0.54
CA ALA A 125 -11.56 -7.44 -0.76
C ALA A 125 -11.80 -6.58 0.51
N ALA A 126 -11.80 -7.20 1.68
CA ALA A 126 -11.90 -6.49 2.95
C ALA A 126 -10.68 -5.59 3.19
N ALA A 127 -9.48 -6.05 2.88
CA ALA A 127 -8.26 -5.26 2.95
C ALA A 127 -8.32 -4.03 2.04
N ALA A 128 -8.84 -4.19 0.84
CA ALA A 128 -8.90 -3.15 -0.18
C ALA A 128 -9.68 -1.91 0.22
N HIS A 129 -10.67 -2.04 1.08
CA HIS A 129 -11.41 -0.88 1.60
C HIS A 129 -10.52 0.15 2.30
N TYR A 130 -9.38 -0.29 2.84
CA TYR A 130 -8.43 0.55 3.56
C TYR A 130 -7.28 1.07 2.71
N TYR A 131 -7.22 0.70 1.43
CA TYR A 131 -6.13 1.08 0.55
C TYR A 131 -6.27 2.55 0.09
N PRO A 132 -5.13 3.25 -0.05
CA PRO A 132 -5.14 4.66 -0.43
C PRO A 132 -5.64 4.85 -1.86
N ALA A 133 -6.11 6.05 -2.17
CA ALA A 133 -6.56 6.42 -3.50
C ALA A 133 -5.53 6.12 -4.60
N LEU A 134 -4.25 6.31 -4.30
CA LEU A 134 -3.16 6.03 -5.24
C LEU A 134 -3.12 4.56 -5.67
N TYR A 135 -3.35 3.63 -4.74
CA TYR A 135 -3.42 2.21 -5.06
C TYR A 135 -4.46 1.91 -6.15
N TRP A 136 -5.67 2.41 -5.97
CA TRP A 136 -6.75 2.24 -6.92
C TRP A 136 -6.47 2.92 -8.27
N TYR A 137 -5.83 4.08 -8.22
CA TYR A 137 -5.45 4.83 -9.40
C TYR A 137 -4.41 4.08 -10.26
N THR A 138 -3.44 3.39 -9.65
CA THR A 138 -2.41 2.63 -10.38
C THR A 138 -2.99 1.49 -11.23
N MET A 139 -4.22 1.06 -10.96
CA MET A 139 -4.92 0.05 -11.77
C MET A 139 -5.46 0.59 -13.09
N MET A 140 -5.43 1.91 -13.32
CA MET A 140 -5.89 2.50 -14.57
C MET A 140 -4.87 2.23 -15.68
N HIS A 141 -5.34 1.70 -16.82
CA HIS A 141 -4.50 1.49 -17.98
C HIS A 141 -4.10 2.82 -18.62
N ILE A 142 -2.83 2.94 -19.00
CA ILE A 142 -2.33 4.03 -19.82
C ILE A 142 -2.54 3.62 -21.28
N PRO A 143 -3.08 4.49 -22.16
CA PRO A 143 -3.19 4.19 -23.58
C PRO A 143 -1.84 3.79 -24.19
N PRO A 144 -1.77 2.71 -24.97
CA PRO A 144 -0.54 2.32 -25.64
C PRO A 144 -0.14 3.37 -26.69
N ALA A 145 1.13 3.40 -27.08
CA ALA A 145 1.66 4.35 -28.04
C ALA A 145 0.91 4.33 -29.41
N SER A 146 0.30 3.19 -29.75
CA SER A 146 -0.51 3.03 -30.96
C SER A 146 -1.83 3.80 -30.96
N GLU A 147 -2.30 4.28 -29.83
CA GLU A 147 -3.54 5.08 -29.73
C GLU A 147 -3.29 6.58 -30.01
N PHE A 148 -2.02 7.00 -30.05
CA PHE A 148 -1.62 8.40 -30.26
C PHE A 148 -1.23 8.69 -31.70
N GLY A 149 -1.16 9.98 -32.06
CA GLY A 149 -0.75 10.44 -33.38
C GLY A 149 -1.77 10.12 -34.50
N GLY A 150 -3.06 10.18 -34.17
CA GLY A 150 -4.14 9.95 -35.14
C GLY A 150 -4.35 8.49 -35.53
N LYS A 151 -3.72 7.55 -34.85
CA LYS A 151 -3.82 6.12 -35.16
C LYS A 151 -4.94 5.42 -34.38
N GLY A 152 -5.49 6.03 -33.33
CA GLY A 152 -6.55 5.50 -32.52
C GLY A 152 -7.63 6.53 -32.21
N ALA A 153 -8.35 6.36 -31.11
CA ALA A 153 -9.43 7.26 -30.70
C ALA A 153 -8.95 8.60 -30.13
N ILE A 154 -7.66 8.71 -29.82
CA ILE A 154 -7.06 9.92 -29.24
C ILE A 154 -6.76 10.90 -30.39
N PRO A 155 -7.18 12.19 -30.28
CA PRO A 155 -6.92 13.18 -31.31
C PRO A 155 -5.42 13.29 -31.66
N GLU A 156 -5.11 13.43 -32.95
CA GLU A 156 -3.74 13.43 -33.47
C GLU A 156 -2.77 14.37 -32.75
N LYS A 157 -3.26 15.54 -32.37
CA LYS A 157 -2.47 16.57 -31.65
C LYS A 157 -2.14 16.23 -30.19
N ILE A 158 -2.77 15.21 -29.64
CA ILE A 158 -2.57 14.79 -28.25
C ILE A 158 -1.48 13.74 -28.19
N THR A 159 -0.44 14.03 -27.43
CA THR A 159 0.66 13.10 -27.17
C THR A 159 0.42 12.29 -25.89
N GLN A 160 1.17 11.18 -25.71
CA GLN A 160 1.16 10.43 -24.47
C GLN A 160 1.58 11.31 -23.27
N THR A 161 2.50 12.24 -23.45
CA THR A 161 2.91 13.20 -22.44
C THR A 161 1.75 14.12 -22.02
N ASP A 162 0.93 14.57 -22.98
CA ASP A 162 -0.25 15.39 -22.70
C ASP A 162 -1.29 14.58 -21.92
N TRP A 163 -1.49 13.30 -22.26
CA TRP A 163 -2.34 12.39 -21.53
C TRP A 163 -1.88 12.25 -20.06
N LEU A 164 -0.61 11.91 -19.86
CA LEU A 164 -0.06 11.74 -18.50
C LEU A 164 -0.13 13.03 -17.69
N ARG A 165 0.15 14.18 -18.33
CA ARG A 165 0.01 15.48 -17.67
C ARG A 165 -1.42 15.76 -17.26
N GLN A 166 -2.39 15.43 -18.12
CA GLN A 166 -3.81 15.60 -17.81
C GLN A 166 -4.22 14.74 -16.62
N MET A 167 -3.80 13.47 -16.59
CA MET A 167 -4.23 12.50 -15.58
C MET A 167 -3.47 12.64 -14.25
N ASN A 168 -2.17 12.99 -14.28
CA ASN A 168 -1.29 12.88 -13.12
C ASN A 168 -0.93 14.23 -12.47
N ASN A 169 -1.11 15.36 -13.14
CA ASN A 169 -0.52 16.60 -12.63
C ASN A 169 -1.56 17.66 -12.24
N VAL A 170 -2.02 18.42 -13.20
CA VAL A 170 -2.62 19.72 -12.86
C VAL A 170 -4.14 19.69 -12.93
N ASN A 171 -4.71 18.79 -13.72
CA ASN A 171 -6.12 18.92 -14.06
C ASN A 171 -7.02 17.96 -13.27
N CYS A 172 -6.87 16.64 -13.43
CA CYS A 172 -7.76 15.71 -12.73
C CYS A 172 -7.46 15.65 -11.23
N ILE A 173 -6.19 15.43 -10.88
CA ILE A 173 -5.80 15.29 -9.47
C ILE A 173 -5.65 16.61 -8.72
N GLY A 174 -5.63 17.74 -9.43
CA GLY A 174 -5.60 19.07 -8.80
C GLY A 174 -6.86 19.41 -8.00
N CYS A 175 -8.01 18.80 -8.35
CA CYS A 175 -9.26 19.01 -7.66
C CYS A 175 -9.66 17.85 -6.75
N HIS A 176 -9.36 16.61 -7.13
CA HIS A 176 -9.65 15.41 -6.36
C HIS A 176 -8.79 14.23 -6.87
N GLN A 177 -8.52 13.27 -5.99
CA GLN A 177 -7.79 12.07 -6.37
C GLN A 177 -8.70 11.09 -7.10
N LEU A 178 -8.33 10.67 -8.31
CA LEU A 178 -9.13 9.78 -9.15
C LEU A 178 -9.42 8.43 -8.47
N GLY A 179 -8.46 7.88 -7.74
CA GLY A 179 -8.63 6.61 -7.04
C GLY A 179 -9.46 6.68 -5.75
N GLN A 180 -9.89 7.85 -5.29
CA GLN A 180 -10.80 7.93 -4.14
C GLN A 180 -12.15 7.25 -4.46
N GLU A 181 -12.72 6.59 -3.47
CA GLU A 181 -13.98 5.87 -3.63
C GLU A 181 -15.08 6.78 -4.16
N SER A 182 -15.24 7.98 -3.60
CA SER A 182 -16.19 8.99 -4.06
C SER A 182 -15.98 9.43 -5.50
N THR A 183 -14.78 9.29 -6.05
CA THR A 183 -14.49 9.63 -7.46
C THR A 183 -14.67 8.44 -8.38
N ARG A 184 -14.14 7.26 -8.03
CA ARG A 184 -14.16 6.06 -8.86
C ARG A 184 -15.49 5.30 -8.86
N THR A 185 -16.42 5.65 -7.97
CA THR A 185 -17.78 5.06 -7.94
C THR A 185 -18.77 5.97 -8.62
N VAL A 186 -19.75 5.39 -9.28
CA VAL A 186 -20.86 6.12 -9.89
C VAL A 186 -22.02 6.14 -8.91
N PRO A 187 -22.53 7.32 -8.51
CA PRO A 187 -23.64 7.42 -7.58
C PRO A 187 -24.90 6.69 -8.07
N ALA A 188 -25.54 5.91 -7.22
CA ALA A 188 -26.70 5.10 -7.56
C ALA A 188 -27.89 5.92 -8.11
N GLN A 189 -28.01 7.18 -7.71
CA GLN A 189 -29.04 8.09 -8.20
C GLN A 189 -28.91 8.42 -9.70
N PHE A 190 -27.79 8.15 -10.33
CA PHE A 190 -27.63 8.32 -11.78
C PHE A 190 -28.24 7.17 -12.60
N GLY A 191 -28.71 6.11 -11.94
CA GLY A 191 -29.32 4.96 -12.58
C GLY A 191 -28.29 3.89 -12.98
N LYS A 192 -28.75 2.99 -13.87
CA LYS A 192 -27.93 1.91 -14.41
C LYS A 192 -27.45 2.30 -15.82
N PHE A 193 -26.25 1.90 -16.16
CA PHE A 193 -25.61 2.16 -17.45
C PHE A 193 -25.31 0.85 -18.18
N ALA A 194 -25.27 0.92 -19.50
CA ALA A 194 -24.91 -0.23 -20.34
C ALA A 194 -23.41 -0.55 -20.24
N SER A 195 -22.58 0.45 -19.97
CA SER A 195 -21.12 0.32 -19.83
C SER A 195 -20.58 1.28 -18.77
N GLY A 196 -19.37 1.01 -18.28
CA GLY A 196 -18.63 1.96 -17.44
C GLY A 196 -18.30 3.25 -18.18
N GLU A 197 -18.10 3.19 -19.49
CA GLU A 197 -17.88 4.38 -20.34
C GLU A 197 -19.09 5.33 -20.27
N ASP A 198 -20.31 4.81 -20.49
CA ASP A 198 -21.55 5.59 -20.41
C ASP A 198 -21.76 6.19 -19.00
N ALA A 199 -21.44 5.41 -17.99
CA ALA A 199 -21.49 5.84 -16.60
C ALA A 199 -20.56 7.03 -16.35
N TRP A 200 -19.33 6.99 -16.89
CA TRP A 200 -18.38 8.09 -16.75
C TRP A 200 -18.75 9.32 -17.58
N ILE A 201 -19.30 9.17 -18.79
CA ILE A 201 -19.86 10.27 -19.56
C ILE A 201 -20.91 11.00 -18.72
N ARG A 202 -21.86 10.27 -18.14
CA ARG A 202 -22.90 10.86 -17.30
C ARG A 202 -22.34 11.49 -16.04
N ARG A 203 -21.37 10.85 -15.38
CA ARG A 203 -20.79 11.34 -14.13
C ARG A 203 -20.10 12.68 -14.30
N THR A 204 -19.30 12.85 -15.34
CA THR A 204 -18.56 14.10 -15.59
C THR A 204 -19.43 15.27 -15.99
N GLN A 205 -20.66 15.03 -16.41
CA GLN A 205 -21.67 16.08 -16.64
C GLN A 205 -22.28 16.64 -15.35
N SER A 206 -21.92 16.08 -14.21
CA SER A 206 -22.54 16.42 -12.91
C SER A 206 -21.65 17.33 -12.08
N GLY A 207 -22.32 18.13 -11.24
CA GLY A 207 -21.63 19.01 -10.30
C GLY A 207 -21.19 20.34 -10.91
N GLN A 208 -20.63 21.20 -10.05
CA GLN A 208 -20.27 22.58 -10.42
C GLN A 208 -19.19 22.67 -11.50
N THR A 209 -18.34 21.65 -11.60
CA THR A 209 -17.24 21.58 -12.57
C THR A 209 -17.54 20.67 -13.75
N GLY A 210 -18.79 20.27 -13.95
CA GLY A 210 -19.21 19.35 -15.02
C GLY A 210 -18.85 19.86 -16.41
N GLU A 211 -19.06 21.14 -16.68
CA GLU A 211 -18.67 21.77 -17.95
C GLU A 211 -17.16 21.64 -18.21
N MET A 212 -16.34 21.98 -17.21
CA MET A 212 -14.88 21.91 -17.33
C MET A 212 -14.41 20.47 -17.56
N MET A 213 -14.95 19.49 -16.83
CA MET A 213 -14.62 18.08 -17.03
C MET A 213 -15.02 17.60 -18.43
N THR A 214 -16.23 17.91 -18.87
CA THR A 214 -16.74 17.52 -20.20
C THR A 214 -15.92 18.16 -21.32
N ASN A 215 -15.63 19.44 -21.24
CA ASN A 215 -14.79 20.14 -22.23
C ASN A 215 -13.39 19.54 -22.31
N ARG A 216 -12.82 19.13 -21.20
CA ARG A 216 -11.51 18.44 -21.21
C ARG A 216 -11.59 17.05 -21.82
N LEU A 217 -12.47 16.22 -21.31
CA LEU A 217 -12.50 14.79 -21.66
C LEU A 217 -13.13 14.56 -23.04
N ALA A 218 -14.28 15.14 -23.32
CA ALA A 218 -14.91 15.02 -24.63
C ALA A 218 -14.32 16.00 -25.67
N GLY A 219 -14.20 17.27 -25.32
CA GLY A 219 -13.75 18.30 -26.25
C GLY A 219 -12.26 18.20 -26.61
N GLN A 220 -11.38 18.19 -25.62
CA GLN A 220 -9.93 18.22 -25.85
C GLN A 220 -9.39 16.83 -26.21
N PHE A 221 -9.82 15.78 -25.51
CA PHE A 221 -9.32 14.40 -25.66
C PHE A 221 -10.22 13.51 -26.52
N GLY A 222 -11.24 14.07 -27.18
CA GLY A 222 -12.12 13.32 -28.10
C GLY A 222 -12.95 12.23 -27.44
N GLY A 223 -13.16 12.28 -26.12
CA GLY A 223 -13.89 11.27 -25.37
C GLY A 223 -13.06 10.04 -24.99
N ALA A 224 -11.85 9.88 -25.53
CA ALA A 224 -11.01 8.70 -25.26
C ALA A 224 -10.83 8.39 -23.76
N PRO A 225 -10.70 9.36 -22.81
CA PRO A 225 -10.59 9.05 -21.39
C PRO A 225 -11.76 8.28 -20.80
N TYR A 226 -12.98 8.44 -21.33
CA TYR A 226 -14.16 7.74 -20.80
C TYR A 226 -14.04 6.22 -20.94
N LYS A 227 -13.51 5.74 -22.07
CA LYS A 227 -13.22 4.33 -22.31
C LYS A 227 -12.24 3.78 -21.24
N TYR A 228 -11.18 4.51 -20.94
CA TYR A 228 -10.16 4.08 -19.95
C TYR A 228 -10.67 4.13 -18.52
N PHE A 229 -11.48 5.14 -18.18
CA PHE A 229 -12.13 5.22 -16.90
C PHE A 229 -13.19 4.10 -16.72
N GLY A 230 -13.97 3.82 -17.76
CA GLY A 230 -14.95 2.74 -17.78
C GLY A 230 -14.27 1.38 -17.57
N ASP A 231 -13.27 1.03 -18.42
CA ASP A 231 -12.48 -0.19 -18.28
C ASP A 231 -11.90 -0.34 -16.86
N TRP A 232 -11.32 0.73 -16.33
CA TRP A 232 -10.74 0.73 -14.99
C TRP A 232 -11.75 0.41 -13.90
N THR A 233 -12.89 1.11 -13.86
CA THR A 233 -13.90 0.91 -12.82
C THR A 233 -14.68 -0.38 -12.99
N ASP A 234 -14.92 -0.83 -14.23
CA ASP A 234 -15.55 -2.12 -14.53
C ASP A 234 -14.66 -3.29 -14.06
N ARG A 235 -13.35 -3.22 -14.27
CA ARG A 235 -12.40 -4.21 -13.76
C ARG A 235 -12.36 -4.26 -12.24
N ILE A 236 -12.40 -3.11 -11.57
CA ILE A 236 -12.48 -3.04 -10.11
C ILE A 236 -13.79 -3.70 -9.62
N ALA A 237 -14.92 -3.42 -10.27
CA ALA A 237 -16.21 -3.96 -9.90
C ALA A 237 -16.33 -5.47 -10.15
N ALA A 238 -15.77 -5.96 -11.25
CA ALA A 238 -15.82 -7.37 -11.64
C ALA A 238 -14.86 -8.26 -10.83
N ARG A 239 -13.80 -7.70 -10.27
CA ARG A 239 -12.71 -8.44 -9.65
C ARG A 239 -12.24 -7.79 -8.34
N PRO A 240 -13.03 -7.89 -7.27
CA PRO A 240 -12.57 -7.45 -5.95
C PRO A 240 -11.32 -8.22 -5.45
N ASP A 241 -11.02 -9.39 -6.05
CA ASP A 241 -9.83 -10.21 -5.81
C ASP A 241 -8.55 -9.68 -6.49
N LEU A 242 -8.65 -8.80 -7.49
CA LEU A 242 -7.47 -8.14 -8.12
C LEU A 242 -6.64 -7.34 -7.11
N VAL A 243 -7.22 -7.05 -5.98
CA VAL A 243 -6.59 -6.42 -4.84
C VAL A 243 -5.41 -7.24 -4.28
N GLY A 244 -5.49 -8.58 -4.33
CA GLY A 244 -4.42 -9.46 -3.83
C GLY A 244 -3.23 -9.63 -4.78
N SER A 245 -3.43 -9.50 -6.09
CA SER A 245 -2.36 -9.73 -7.07
C SER A 245 -1.30 -8.61 -7.11
N ALA A 246 -1.67 -7.39 -6.70
CA ALA A 246 -0.71 -6.27 -6.58
C ALA A 246 0.21 -6.42 -5.34
N GLN A 247 -0.15 -7.26 -4.38
CA GLN A 247 0.69 -7.56 -3.21
C GLN A 247 1.94 -8.38 -3.55
N SER A 248 1.95 -9.11 -4.67
CA SER A 248 3.12 -9.88 -5.11
C SER A 248 4.23 -9.00 -5.72
N ASP A 249 3.92 -7.77 -6.14
CA ASP A 249 4.91 -6.82 -6.64
C ASP A 249 5.46 -5.95 -5.50
N SER A 250 6.40 -6.55 -4.76
CA SER A 250 7.19 -5.85 -3.73
C SER A 250 7.85 -4.55 -4.23
N GLU A 251 8.00 -4.40 -5.54
CA GLU A 251 8.53 -3.21 -6.21
C GLU A 251 7.56 -2.03 -6.16
N CYS A 252 6.26 -2.25 -6.38
CA CYS A 252 5.23 -1.20 -6.31
C CYS A 252 5.07 -0.68 -4.86
N LEU A 253 5.14 -1.58 -3.88
CA LEU A 253 5.09 -1.23 -2.47
C LEU A 253 6.33 -0.43 -2.03
N ARG A 254 7.52 -0.77 -2.53
CA ARG A 254 8.75 -0.01 -2.28
C ARG A 254 8.68 1.41 -2.85
N GLN A 255 8.08 1.60 -4.02
CA GLN A 255 7.89 2.92 -4.62
C GLN A 255 6.90 3.79 -3.81
N ILE A 256 5.83 3.21 -3.29
CA ILE A 256 4.86 3.94 -2.44
C ILE A 256 5.50 4.36 -1.11
N VAL A 257 6.27 3.49 -0.48
CA VAL A 257 7.03 3.81 0.75
C VAL A 257 8.13 4.83 0.47
N TRP A 258 8.76 4.78 -0.71
CA TRP A 258 9.75 5.77 -1.13
C TRP A 258 9.12 7.16 -1.33
N PHE A 259 7.94 7.26 -1.94
CA PHE A 259 7.19 8.52 -2.08
C PHE A 259 6.85 9.13 -0.71
N ALA A 260 6.41 8.34 0.26
CA ALA A 260 6.15 8.84 1.61
C ALA A 260 7.41 9.40 2.29
N ARG A 261 8.59 8.82 2.04
CA ARG A 261 9.88 9.31 2.57
C ARG A 261 10.41 10.57 1.90
N VAL A 262 10.04 10.82 0.65
CA VAL A 262 10.54 11.99 -0.13
C VAL A 262 9.79 13.28 0.22
N PHE A 263 8.53 13.18 0.66
CA PHE A 263 7.73 14.34 1.06
C PHE A 263 7.85 14.71 2.55
N ASP A 264 8.67 13.98 3.31
CA ASP A 264 8.92 14.22 4.74
C ASP A 264 10.26 14.95 4.99
N ARG A 265 10.76 15.71 3.99
CA ARG A 265 11.95 16.59 4.10
C ARG A 265 11.60 18.04 3.90
#